data_334c698b35c6b51b56736577ced3e4dc
#
_entry.id   334c698b35c6b51b56736577ced3e4dc
#
_cell.length_a   1.000
_cell.length_b   1.000
_cell.length_c   1.000
_cell.angle_alpha   90.00
_cell.angle_beta   90.00
_cell.angle_gamma   90.00
#
_symmetry.space_group_name_H-M   'P 1'
#
loop_
_entity.id
_entity.type
_entity.pdbx_description
1 polymer ?
#
loop_
_entity_poly.entity_id
_entity_poly.type
_entity_poly.pdbx_seq_one_letter_code
_entity_poly.pdbx_strand_id
1 'polypeptide(L)' 'MRKITHSFTTDFYGDDRTWTATCIVDDKGVIIEQIKTCNGNTYHEDDLPLFMISSIKEEALDLYYEGESDETN' A
#
# COMPACT_ATOMS: atom_id res chain seq x y z
N MET A 1 -15.30 -1.58 -5.54
CA MET A 1 -14.37 -1.34 -4.44
C MET A 1 -13.65 -2.63 -4.09
N ARG A 2 -12.36 -2.54 -3.94
CA ARG A 2 -11.55 -3.71 -3.68
C ARG A 2 -10.46 -3.38 -2.65
N LYS A 3 -10.31 -4.25 -1.66
CA LYS A 3 -9.28 -4.11 -0.64
C LYS A 3 -8.02 -4.84 -1.08
N ILE A 4 -6.91 -4.15 -1.09
CA ILE A 4 -5.63 -4.71 -1.50
C ILE A 4 -4.63 -4.55 -0.38
N THR A 5 -3.99 -5.65 -0.02
CA THR A 5 -2.93 -5.64 0.99
C THR A 5 -1.64 -6.07 0.31
N HIS A 6 -0.60 -5.29 0.46
CA HIS A 6 0.69 -5.63 -0.11
C HIS A 6 1.82 -5.28 0.85
N SER A 7 2.94 -5.97 0.68
CA SER A 7 4.12 -5.75 1.50
C SER A 7 5.24 -5.15 0.66
N PHE A 8 6.02 -4.29 1.28
CA PHE A 8 7.16 -3.69 0.64
C PHE A 8 8.27 -3.47 1.68
N THR A 9 9.49 -3.28 1.20
CA THR A 9 10.63 -3.05 2.08
C THR A 9 11.15 -1.64 1.86
N THR A 10 11.42 -0.94 2.93
CA THR A 10 11.97 0.40 2.84
C THR A 10 12.91 0.66 4.02
N ASP A 11 13.90 1.53 3.80
CA ASP A 11 14.86 1.93 4.81
C ASP A 11 14.54 3.31 5.38
N PHE A 12 13.29 3.72 5.32
CA PHE A 12 12.86 5.05 5.73
C PHE A 12 13.38 5.48 7.10
N TYR A 13 13.45 4.53 8.04
CA TYR A 13 13.96 4.81 9.38
C TYR A 13 15.41 4.33 9.58
N GLY A 14 16.15 4.18 8.48
CA GLY A 14 17.55 3.79 8.56
C GLY A 14 17.83 2.29 8.60
N ASP A 15 16.79 1.49 8.70
CA ASP A 15 16.87 0.04 8.69
C ASP A 15 15.94 -0.51 7.63
N ASP A 16 16.36 -1.54 6.93
CA ASP A 16 15.47 -2.25 6.01
C ASP A 16 14.37 -2.92 6.81
N ARG A 17 13.14 -2.51 6.57
CA ARG A 17 11.99 -3.06 7.26
C ARG A 17 10.91 -3.42 6.26
N THR A 18 10.21 -4.50 6.57
CA THR A 18 9.04 -4.88 5.78
C THR A 18 7.82 -4.16 6.33
N TRP A 19 7.10 -3.49 5.44
CA TRP A 19 5.88 -2.78 5.76
C TRP A 19 4.73 -3.43 5.03
N THR A 20 3.56 -3.38 5.62
CA THR A 20 2.35 -3.89 4.98
C THR A 20 1.35 -2.76 4.88
N ALA A 21 0.90 -2.48 3.67
CA ALA A 21 -0.08 -1.44 3.42
C ALA A 21 -1.40 -2.08 3.01
N THR A 22 -2.49 -1.64 3.61
CA THR A 22 -3.84 -2.05 3.24
C THR A 22 -4.52 -0.86 2.60
N CYS A 23 -4.92 -1.03 1.33
CA CYS A 23 -5.51 0.04 0.54
C CYS A 23 -6.88 -0.38 0.01
N ILE A 24 -7.74 0.60 -0.17
CA ILE A 24 -9.03 0.39 -0.81
C ILE A 24 -8.99 1.10 -2.15
N VAL A 25 -9.20 0.34 -3.22
CA VAL A 25 -9.17 0.86 -4.59
C VAL A 25 -10.56 0.80 -5.19
N ASP A 26 -10.98 1.89 -5.79
CA ASP A 26 -12.26 1.98 -6.50
C ASP A 26 -12.11 2.88 -7.73
N ASP A 27 -13.22 3.19 -8.37
CA ASP A 27 -13.24 4.02 -9.57
C ASP A 27 -12.70 5.43 -9.34
N LYS A 28 -12.68 5.87 -8.11
CA LYS A 28 -12.26 7.23 -7.75
C LYS A 28 -10.79 7.32 -7.34
N GLY A 29 -10.15 6.20 -7.10
CA GLY A 29 -8.75 6.19 -6.74
C GLY A 29 -8.43 5.23 -5.62
N VAL A 30 -7.38 5.53 -4.89
CA VAL A 30 -6.85 4.68 -3.83
C VAL A 30 -6.91 5.40 -2.50
N ILE A 31 -7.43 4.70 -1.50
CA ILE A 31 -7.45 5.19 -0.12
C ILE A 31 -6.59 4.23 0.71
N ILE A 32 -5.63 4.76 1.44
CA ILE A 32 -4.81 3.96 2.33
C ILE A 32 -5.54 3.82 3.65
N GLU A 33 -5.94 2.60 3.96
CA GLU A 33 -6.67 2.31 5.20
C GLU A 33 -5.73 2.17 6.38
N GLN A 34 -4.61 1.47 6.18
CA GLN A 34 -3.68 1.18 7.26
C GLN A 34 -2.30 0.87 6.71
N ILE A 35 -1.28 1.29 7.44
CA ILE A 35 0.11 0.96 7.13
C ILE A 35 0.72 0.40 8.41
N LYS A 36 1.30 -0.78 8.33
CA LYS A 36 1.86 -1.48 9.47
C LYS A 36 3.30 -1.88 9.22
N THR A 37 4.14 -1.78 10.24
CA THR A 37 5.51 -2.29 10.17
C THR A 37 5.58 -3.71 10.70
N CYS A 38 6.70 -4.38 10.46
CA CYS A 38 6.94 -5.73 10.98
C CYS A 38 6.96 -5.77 12.51
N ASN A 39 7.18 -4.64 13.15
CA ASN A 39 7.15 -4.52 14.61
C ASN A 39 5.75 -4.36 15.18
N GLY A 40 4.74 -4.29 14.33
CA GLY A 40 3.36 -4.12 14.76
C GLY A 40 2.93 -2.67 14.93
N ASN A 41 3.80 -1.72 14.64
CA ASN A 41 3.44 -0.31 14.69
C ASN A 41 2.54 0.06 13.51
N THR A 42 1.53 0.87 13.79
CA THR A 42 0.58 1.32 12.78
C THR A 42 0.78 2.81 12.51
N TYR A 43 0.73 3.17 11.24
CA TYR A 43 0.90 4.55 10.79
C TYR A 43 -0.26 4.96 9.90
N HIS A 44 -0.54 6.28 9.91
CA HIS A 44 -1.50 6.88 8.98
C HIS A 44 -0.74 7.51 7.82
N GLU A 45 -1.43 7.75 6.73
CA GLU A 45 -0.79 8.38 5.57
C GLU A 45 -0.23 9.76 5.91
N ASP A 46 -0.83 10.47 6.88
CA ASP A 46 -0.34 11.78 7.31
C ASP A 46 0.99 11.70 8.07
N ASP A 47 1.33 10.53 8.58
CA ASP A 47 2.56 10.32 9.35
C ASP A 47 3.77 10.06 8.46
N LEU A 48 3.55 9.85 7.18
CA LEU A 48 4.61 9.46 6.24
C LEU A 48 4.78 10.50 5.15
N PRO A 49 5.98 10.59 4.55
CA PRO A 49 6.21 11.56 3.49
C PRO A 49 5.41 11.21 2.22
N LEU A 50 5.13 12.24 1.45
CA LEU A 50 4.33 12.09 0.23
C LEU A 50 4.92 11.08 -0.76
N PHE A 51 6.24 11.01 -0.87
CA PHE A 51 6.85 10.08 -1.82
C PHE A 51 6.54 8.63 -1.46
N MET A 52 6.49 8.30 -0.17
CA MET A 52 6.11 6.96 0.28
C MET A 52 4.63 6.68 0.00
N ILE A 53 3.79 7.65 0.31
CA ILE A 53 2.36 7.52 0.10
C ILE A 53 2.05 7.32 -1.39
N SER A 54 2.70 8.10 -2.24
CA SER A 54 2.53 7.97 -3.69
C SER A 54 2.93 6.59 -4.19
N SER A 55 4.06 6.08 -3.71
CA SER A 55 4.54 4.75 -4.08
C SER A 55 3.57 3.66 -3.65
N ILE A 56 3.03 3.77 -2.44
CA ILE A 56 2.07 2.80 -1.91
C ILE A 56 0.82 2.79 -2.79
N LYS A 57 0.31 3.96 -3.14
CA LYS A 57 -0.89 4.06 -3.96
C LYS A 57 -0.67 3.52 -5.36
N GLU A 58 0.47 3.81 -5.97
CA GLU A 58 0.81 3.29 -7.30
C GLU A 58 0.87 1.77 -7.29
N GLU A 59 1.51 1.21 -6.30
CA GLU A 59 1.64 -0.23 -6.19
C GLU A 59 0.28 -0.89 -5.98
N ALA A 60 -0.57 -0.28 -5.17
CA ALA A 60 -1.93 -0.78 -4.96
C ALA A 60 -2.72 -0.80 -6.26
N LEU A 61 -2.59 0.24 -7.07
CA LEU A 61 -3.26 0.30 -8.37
C LEU A 61 -2.76 -0.79 -9.31
N ASP A 62 -1.46 -1.01 -9.35
CA ASP A 62 -0.88 -2.06 -10.18
C ASP A 62 -1.43 -3.43 -9.80
N LEU A 63 -1.49 -3.72 -8.51
CA LEU A 63 -2.02 -4.98 -8.02
C LEU A 63 -3.51 -5.12 -8.31
N TYR A 64 -4.24 -4.02 -8.23
CA TYR A 64 -5.66 -4.00 -8.55
C TYR A 64 -5.89 -4.41 -10.02
N TYR A 65 -5.13 -3.81 -10.93
CA TYR A 65 -5.27 -4.12 -12.36
C TYR A 65 -4.78 -5.52 -12.68
N GLU A 66 -3.74 -5.98 -12.04
CA GLU A 66 -3.26 -7.36 -12.19
C GLU A 66 -4.33 -8.35 -11.76
N GLY A 67 -4.99 -8.07 -10.64
CA GLY A 67 -6.06 -8.92 -10.16
C GLY A 67 -7.22 -8.99 -11.14
N GLU A 68 -7.58 -7.88 -11.76
CA GLU A 68 -8.62 -7.85 -12.78
C GLU A 68 -8.22 -8.68 -13.99
N SER A 69 -6.96 -8.56 -14.41
CA SER A 69 -6.45 -9.33 -15.54
C SER A 69 -6.54 -10.83 -15.27
N ASP A 70 -6.22 -11.24 -14.07
CA ASP A 70 -6.31 -12.64 -13.68
C ASP A 70 -7.75 -13.14 -13.69
N GLU A 71 -8.67 -12.31 -13.29
CA GLU A 71 -10.08 -12.67 -13.25
C GLU A 71 -10.67 -12.88 -14.66
N THR A 72 -10.13 -12.20 -15.65
CA THR A 72 -10.62 -12.31 -17.01
C THR A 72 -10.10 -13.56 -17.72
N ASN A 73 -9.15 -14.19 -17.15
CA ASN A 73 -8.58 -15.42 -17.67
C ASN A 73 -9.37 -16.64 -17.20
#